data_4fbde0a987a4a6f5372e17b061003784
#
_entry.id   4fbde0a987a4a6f5372e17b061003784
#
_cell.length_a   1.000
_cell.length_b   1.000
_cell.length_c   1.000
_cell.angle_alpha   90.00
_cell.angle_beta   90.00
_cell.angle_gamma   90.00
#
_symmetry.space_group_name_H-M   'P 1'
#
loop_
_entity.id
_entity.type
_entity.pdbx_description
1 polymer ?
#
loop_
_entity_poly.entity_id
_entity_poly.type
_entity_poly.pdbx_seq_one_letter_code
_entity_poly.pdbx_strand_id
1 'polypeptide(L)'
;GLGDVYKRQSKERQSCYDVVIATNMIAVGMDVDRLGLMAVVGQPKQNSEYIQATSRVGRKYPGIIFTVYNPYRPRDLSNYENFVGFHSQMYRYVEGTTATPFAARARDRVLHALVVAMLRLQTETMAGNKGASNILSISDEELGKIKDQILERISIVAPMAYESASDDIDAFISTWKEIAKDENLYYFVTNTENNK
;
A
#
# COMPACT_ATOMS: atom_id res chain seq x y z
N GLY A 1 -0.46 -0.94 -21.80
CA GLY A 1 -0.77 -0.42 -20.45
C GLY A 1 -1.29 1.00 -20.50
N LEU A 2 -1.78 1.55 -19.39
CA LEU A 2 -2.32 2.93 -19.31
C LEU A 2 -1.32 4.02 -19.75
N GLY A 3 -0.02 3.77 -19.63
CA GLY A 3 1.03 4.64 -20.14
C GLY A 3 1.05 4.80 -21.66
N ASP A 4 0.53 3.81 -22.39
CA ASP A 4 0.47 3.86 -23.87
C ASP A 4 -0.69 4.72 -24.36
N VAL A 5 -1.77 4.82 -23.56
CA VAL A 5 -2.90 5.74 -23.83
C VAL A 5 -2.43 7.19 -23.77
N TYR A 6 -1.56 7.52 -22.82
CA TYR A 6 -1.04 8.86 -22.62
C TYR A 6 -0.03 9.29 -23.72
N LYS A 7 0.84 8.38 -24.14
CA LYS A 7 1.83 8.67 -25.20
C LYS A 7 1.20 8.86 -26.59
N ARG A 8 0.07 8.22 -26.87
CA ARG A 8 -0.64 8.38 -28.15
C ARG A 8 -1.42 9.68 -28.29
N GLN A 9 -1.74 10.35 -27.17
CA GLN A 9 -2.42 11.65 -27.22
C GLN A 9 -1.56 12.79 -27.78
N SER A 10 -0.25 12.63 -27.84
CA SER A 10 0.67 13.71 -28.23
C SER A 10 1.12 13.70 -29.69
N LYS A 11 0.87 12.66 -30.47
CA LYS A 11 1.47 12.54 -31.82
C LYS A 11 0.56 12.22 -33.00
N GLU A 12 -0.62 11.63 -32.83
CA GLU A 12 -1.49 11.32 -33.97
C GLU A 12 -2.98 11.36 -33.62
N ARG A 13 -3.75 12.15 -34.34
CA ARG A 13 -5.23 12.25 -34.21
C ARG A 13 -6.00 10.96 -34.61
N GLN A 14 -5.33 9.84 -34.84
CA GLN A 14 -5.94 8.69 -35.53
C GLN A 14 -6.42 7.52 -34.67
N SER A 15 -6.26 7.51 -33.35
CA SER A 15 -6.94 6.50 -32.50
C SER A 15 -7.06 6.94 -31.06
N CYS A 16 -8.03 7.80 -30.77
CA CYS A 16 -8.45 8.03 -29.38
C CYS A 16 -9.38 6.89 -28.95
N TYR A 17 -9.14 6.32 -27.77
CA TYR A 17 -10.11 5.41 -27.18
C TYR A 17 -11.34 6.20 -26.72
N ASP A 18 -12.52 5.73 -27.05
CA ASP A 18 -13.80 6.34 -26.66
C ASP A 18 -14.23 5.89 -25.25
N VAL A 19 -13.84 4.66 -24.87
CA VAL A 19 -14.18 4.05 -23.57
C VAL A 19 -12.94 3.41 -22.96
N VAL A 20 -12.75 3.64 -21.66
CA VAL A 20 -11.69 3.02 -20.85
C VAL A 20 -12.34 2.26 -19.69
N ILE A 21 -12.05 0.98 -19.58
CA ILE A 21 -12.46 0.15 -18.44
C ILE A 21 -11.28 0.09 -17.47
N ALA A 22 -11.51 0.47 -16.21
CA ALA A 22 -10.49 0.47 -15.19
C ALA A 22 -11.05 -0.02 -13.85
N THR A 23 -10.21 -0.66 -13.05
CA THR A 23 -10.48 -0.97 -11.65
C THR A 23 -10.00 0.20 -10.77
N ASN A 24 -9.60 -0.05 -9.54
CA ASN A 24 -9.12 0.95 -8.57
C ASN A 24 -7.97 1.85 -9.08
N MET A 25 -7.30 1.45 -10.16
CA MET A 25 -6.20 2.24 -10.75
C MET A 25 -6.63 3.63 -11.25
N ILE A 26 -7.91 3.84 -11.52
CA ILE A 26 -8.41 5.17 -11.92
C ILE A 26 -8.30 6.19 -10.77
N ALA A 27 -8.37 5.73 -9.53
CA ALA A 27 -8.19 6.56 -8.34
C ALA A 27 -6.73 6.98 -8.15
N VAL A 28 -5.76 6.22 -8.69
CA VAL A 28 -4.33 6.43 -8.47
C VAL A 28 -3.67 7.03 -9.71
N GLY A 29 -3.52 8.36 -9.74
CA GLY A 29 -2.57 9.04 -10.61
C GLY A 29 -2.95 9.22 -12.10
N MET A 30 -4.14 8.77 -12.56
CA MET A 30 -4.59 9.10 -13.91
C MET A 30 -5.11 10.53 -14.00
N ASP A 31 -4.46 11.35 -14.82
CA ASP A 31 -4.93 12.69 -15.11
C ASP A 31 -5.31 12.80 -16.61
N VAL A 32 -6.62 12.78 -16.86
CA VAL A 32 -7.18 12.92 -18.21
C VAL A 32 -8.24 14.01 -18.17
N ASP A 33 -7.86 15.20 -18.57
CA ASP A 33 -8.69 16.41 -18.50
C ASP A 33 -10.02 16.31 -19.25
N ARG A 34 -10.11 15.46 -20.26
CA ARG A 34 -11.27 15.32 -21.15
C ARG A 34 -12.35 14.34 -20.65
N LEU A 35 -12.17 13.72 -19.47
CA LEU A 35 -13.18 12.80 -18.94
C LEU A 35 -14.46 13.56 -18.61
N GLY A 36 -15.49 13.36 -19.43
CA GLY A 36 -16.80 14.00 -19.26
C GLY A 36 -17.87 13.06 -18.70
N LEU A 37 -17.64 11.73 -18.76
CA LEU A 37 -18.59 10.75 -18.30
C LEU A 37 -17.88 9.59 -17.60
N MET A 38 -18.44 9.14 -16.48
CA MET A 38 -18.00 7.95 -15.77
C MET A 38 -19.17 7.10 -15.33
N ALA A 39 -19.07 5.79 -15.53
CA ALA A 39 -19.96 4.81 -14.91
C ALA A 39 -19.20 4.08 -13.79
N VAL A 40 -19.68 4.20 -12.56
CA VAL A 40 -19.15 3.50 -11.39
C VAL A 40 -20.03 2.29 -11.11
N VAL A 41 -19.53 1.09 -11.42
CA VAL A 41 -20.27 -0.16 -11.22
C VAL A 41 -20.02 -0.70 -9.81
N GLY A 42 -20.95 -0.43 -8.90
CA GLY A 42 -20.81 -0.66 -7.46
C GLY A 42 -19.96 0.42 -6.78
N GLN A 43 -20.56 1.08 -5.79
CA GLN A 43 -19.84 2.10 -5.04
C GLN A 43 -18.69 1.48 -4.22
N PRO A 44 -17.46 2.03 -4.26
CA PRO A 44 -16.36 1.61 -3.41
C PRO A 44 -16.76 1.52 -1.94
N LYS A 45 -16.04 0.67 -1.17
CA LYS A 45 -16.33 0.52 0.26
C LYS A 45 -15.94 1.76 1.05
N GLN A 46 -14.83 2.39 0.66
CA GLN A 46 -14.34 3.61 1.29
C GLN A 46 -14.86 4.83 0.53
N ASN A 47 -15.38 5.80 1.25
CA ASN A 47 -15.89 7.04 0.67
C ASN A 47 -14.75 7.88 0.08
N SER A 48 -13.56 7.84 0.70
CA SER A 48 -12.35 8.44 0.16
C SER A 48 -12.00 7.91 -1.23
N GLU A 49 -12.09 6.60 -1.46
CA GLU A 49 -11.84 5.96 -2.75
C GLU A 49 -12.90 6.40 -3.79
N TYR A 50 -14.18 6.43 -3.39
CA TYR A 50 -15.26 6.90 -4.25
C TYR A 50 -15.04 8.34 -4.70
N ILE A 51 -14.71 9.23 -3.76
CA ILE A 51 -14.45 10.64 -4.06
C ILE A 51 -13.21 10.79 -4.96
N GLN A 52 -12.13 10.07 -4.69
CA GLN A 52 -10.91 10.10 -5.50
C GLN A 52 -11.14 9.62 -6.94
N ALA A 53 -11.95 8.58 -7.13
CA ALA A 53 -12.29 8.09 -8.45
C ALA A 53 -13.18 9.07 -9.21
N THR A 54 -14.26 9.54 -8.59
CA THR A 54 -15.27 10.39 -9.23
C THR A 54 -14.75 11.81 -9.50
N SER A 55 -13.84 12.33 -8.69
CA SER A 55 -13.20 13.64 -8.89
C SER A 55 -12.31 13.72 -10.14
N ARG A 56 -12.10 12.62 -10.85
CA ARG A 56 -11.38 12.58 -12.14
C ARG A 56 -12.24 13.05 -13.32
N VAL A 57 -13.54 13.11 -13.14
CA VAL A 57 -14.49 13.55 -14.18
C VAL A 57 -14.87 15.01 -13.95
N GLY A 58 -15.06 15.74 -15.01
CA GLY A 58 -15.51 17.13 -14.92
C GLY A 58 -14.44 18.15 -14.55
N ARG A 59 -13.17 17.85 -14.75
CA ARG A 59 -12.06 18.74 -14.37
C ARG A 59 -11.99 20.01 -15.22
N LYS A 60 -12.13 19.88 -16.51
CA LYS A 60 -12.02 21.01 -17.46
C LYS A 60 -13.39 21.45 -17.96
N TYR A 61 -14.29 20.52 -18.16
CA TYR A 61 -15.65 20.73 -18.62
C TYR A 61 -16.61 19.98 -17.68
N PRO A 62 -17.88 20.45 -17.54
CA PRO A 62 -18.87 19.72 -16.76
C PRO A 62 -18.96 18.25 -17.16
N GLY A 63 -19.06 17.37 -16.21
CA GLY A 63 -19.13 15.92 -16.43
C GLY A 63 -20.27 15.28 -15.66
N ILE A 64 -20.58 14.05 -16.03
CA ILE A 64 -21.65 13.26 -15.43
C ILE A 64 -21.09 11.96 -14.88
N ILE A 65 -21.54 11.56 -13.69
CA ILE A 65 -21.19 10.31 -13.04
C ILE A 65 -22.45 9.50 -12.84
N PHE A 66 -22.47 8.28 -13.38
CA PHE A 66 -23.52 7.31 -13.15
C PHE A 66 -23.02 6.26 -12.17
N THR A 67 -23.65 6.15 -11.01
CA THR A 67 -23.37 5.07 -10.08
C THR A 67 -24.41 3.97 -10.26
N VAL A 68 -23.94 2.78 -10.66
CA VAL A 68 -24.78 1.60 -10.90
C VAL A 68 -24.75 0.73 -9.66
N TYR A 69 -25.89 0.60 -8.99
CA TYR A 69 -26.04 -0.22 -7.80
C TYR A 69 -26.59 -1.60 -8.11
N ASN A 70 -26.11 -2.61 -7.39
CA ASN A 70 -26.65 -3.97 -7.50
C ASN A 70 -27.77 -4.15 -6.47
N PRO A 71 -29.04 -4.37 -6.92
CA PRO A 71 -30.19 -4.46 -6.02
C PRO A 71 -30.14 -5.70 -5.10
N TYR A 72 -29.31 -6.70 -5.43
CA TYR A 72 -29.13 -7.90 -4.61
C TYR A 72 -28.05 -7.75 -3.53
N ARG A 73 -27.38 -6.59 -3.47
CA ARG A 73 -26.38 -6.29 -2.42
C ARG A 73 -26.96 -5.31 -1.41
N PRO A 74 -27.14 -5.70 -0.14
CA PRO A 74 -27.75 -4.84 0.88
C PRO A 74 -27.09 -3.47 1.00
N ARG A 75 -25.76 -3.41 0.87
CA ARG A 75 -25.01 -2.15 0.91
C ARG A 75 -25.35 -1.23 -0.28
N ASP A 76 -25.41 -1.78 -1.47
CA ASP A 76 -25.72 -1.00 -2.67
C ASP A 76 -27.16 -0.49 -2.63
N LEU A 77 -28.08 -1.29 -2.10
CA LEU A 77 -29.46 -0.90 -1.87
C LEU A 77 -29.54 0.27 -0.86
N SER A 78 -28.84 0.16 0.27
CA SER A 78 -28.77 1.23 1.26
C SER A 78 -28.16 2.52 0.69
N ASN A 79 -27.11 2.41 -0.14
CA ASN A 79 -26.50 3.57 -0.81
C ASN A 79 -27.46 4.20 -1.82
N TYR A 80 -28.28 3.42 -2.51
CA TYR A 80 -29.31 3.91 -3.41
C TYR A 80 -30.41 4.66 -2.65
N GLU A 81 -30.94 4.07 -1.58
CA GLU A 81 -32.00 4.67 -0.75
C GLU A 81 -31.56 6.01 -0.13
N ASN A 82 -30.29 6.10 0.28
CA ASN A 82 -29.73 7.31 0.88
C ASN A 82 -28.95 8.20 -0.10
N PHE A 83 -29.10 7.99 -1.40
CA PHE A 83 -28.27 8.62 -2.43
C PHE A 83 -28.20 10.15 -2.31
N VAL A 84 -29.34 10.81 -2.20
CA VAL A 84 -29.40 12.28 -2.11
C VAL A 84 -28.80 12.79 -0.81
N GLY A 85 -29.14 12.16 0.31
CA GLY A 85 -28.60 12.51 1.63
C GLY A 85 -27.09 12.34 1.70
N PHE A 86 -26.56 11.25 1.17
CA PHE A 86 -25.13 10.97 1.13
C PHE A 86 -24.41 11.99 0.24
N HIS A 87 -24.85 12.18 -1.02
CA HIS A 87 -24.13 13.04 -1.96
C HIS A 87 -24.19 14.53 -1.60
N SER A 88 -25.22 14.97 -0.89
CA SER A 88 -25.29 16.36 -0.39
C SER A 88 -24.22 16.67 0.67
N GLN A 89 -23.66 15.66 1.33
CA GLN A 89 -22.69 15.79 2.42
C GLN A 89 -21.55 14.76 2.32
N MET A 90 -21.20 14.28 1.11
CA MET A 90 -20.30 13.11 0.96
C MET A 90 -18.94 13.28 1.65
N TYR A 91 -18.41 14.49 1.75
CA TYR A 91 -17.15 14.77 2.45
C TYR A 91 -17.23 14.57 3.96
N ARG A 92 -18.43 14.66 4.54
CA ARG A 92 -18.65 14.41 5.97
C ARG A 92 -18.54 12.94 6.33
N TYR A 93 -18.75 12.06 5.36
CA TYR A 93 -18.70 10.60 5.52
C TYR A 93 -17.34 10.00 5.16
N VAL A 94 -16.33 10.84 4.92
CA VAL A 94 -14.97 10.35 4.70
C VAL A 94 -14.44 9.72 5.97
N GLU A 95 -13.97 8.49 5.86
CA GLU A 95 -13.42 7.73 6.98
C GLU A 95 -12.14 8.39 7.49
N GLY A 96 -12.07 8.58 8.79
CA GLY A 96 -10.86 9.01 9.46
C GLY A 96 -9.78 7.92 9.35
N THR A 97 -8.62 8.26 8.82
CA THR A 97 -7.46 7.37 8.87
C THR A 97 -6.68 7.65 10.15
N THR A 98 -6.61 6.65 11.04
CA THR A 98 -5.71 6.70 12.19
C THR A 98 -4.39 6.05 11.81
N ALA A 99 -3.30 6.80 11.85
CA ALA A 99 -1.96 6.26 11.72
C ALA A 99 -1.44 5.91 13.12
N THR A 100 -1.45 4.63 13.46
CA THR A 100 -0.83 4.09 14.67
C THR A 100 0.32 3.16 14.26
N PRO A 101 1.47 3.70 13.84
CA PRO A 101 2.52 2.93 13.16
C PRO A 101 3.10 1.81 14.01
N PHE A 102 3.10 1.96 15.33
CA PHE A 102 3.66 0.97 16.26
C PHE A 102 2.60 0.21 17.08
N ALA A 103 1.32 0.23 16.65
CA ALA A 103 0.31 -0.65 17.23
C ALA A 103 0.69 -2.13 17.03
N ALA A 104 0.29 -3.03 17.95
CA ALA A 104 0.69 -4.44 17.95
C ALA A 104 0.54 -5.12 16.57
N ARG A 105 -0.62 -4.97 15.92
CA ARG A 105 -0.85 -5.55 14.57
C ARG A 105 0.01 -4.92 13.47
N ALA A 106 0.40 -3.66 13.61
CA ALA A 106 1.28 -3.01 12.66
C ALA A 106 2.72 -3.51 12.84
N ARG A 107 3.18 -3.67 14.07
CA ARG A 107 4.48 -4.24 14.40
C ARG A 107 4.59 -5.68 13.90
N ASP A 108 3.61 -6.52 14.19
CA ASP A 108 3.54 -7.91 13.74
C ASP A 108 3.73 -8.04 12.20
N ARG A 109 3.18 -7.11 11.42
CA ARG A 109 3.27 -7.14 9.96
C ARG A 109 4.52 -6.50 9.37
N VAL A 110 5.08 -5.48 10.01
CA VAL A 110 6.05 -4.58 9.36
C VAL A 110 7.36 -4.44 10.11
N LEU A 111 7.40 -4.66 11.43
CA LEU A 111 8.61 -4.41 12.22
C LEU A 111 9.79 -5.30 11.79
N HIS A 112 9.53 -6.56 11.50
CA HIS A 112 10.54 -7.48 10.98
C HIS A 112 11.13 -7.01 9.63
N ALA A 113 10.28 -6.49 8.74
CA ALA A 113 10.74 -5.95 7.46
C ALA A 113 11.59 -4.68 7.64
N LEU A 114 11.28 -3.85 8.63
CA LEU A 114 12.06 -2.68 8.98
C LEU A 114 13.46 -3.08 9.50
N VAL A 115 13.54 -4.06 10.41
CA VAL A 115 14.82 -4.58 10.92
C VAL A 115 15.67 -5.14 9.77
N VAL A 116 15.10 -5.96 8.89
CA VAL A 116 15.77 -6.49 7.70
C VAL A 116 16.26 -5.37 6.80
N ALA A 117 15.43 -4.37 6.52
CA ALA A 117 15.79 -3.26 5.65
C ALA A 117 16.96 -2.44 6.23
N MET A 118 16.93 -2.15 7.51
CA MET A 118 18.00 -1.39 8.17
C MET A 118 19.32 -2.16 8.18
N LEU A 119 19.30 -3.45 8.50
CA LEU A 119 20.49 -4.32 8.41
C LEU A 119 21.04 -4.35 6.99
N ARG A 120 20.21 -4.52 5.98
CA ARG A 120 20.66 -4.54 4.57
C ARG A 120 21.26 -3.22 4.09
N LEU A 121 20.76 -2.09 4.61
CA LEU A 121 21.23 -0.77 4.19
C LEU A 121 22.47 -0.31 4.95
N GLN A 122 22.67 -0.78 6.19
CA GLN A 122 23.75 -0.31 7.06
C GLN A 122 24.93 -1.30 7.13
N THR A 123 24.72 -2.57 6.73
CA THR A 123 25.74 -3.62 6.80
C THR A 123 25.99 -4.22 5.42
N GLU A 124 27.18 -4.00 4.86
CA GLU A 124 27.53 -4.43 3.50
C GLU A 124 27.35 -5.94 3.27
N THR A 125 27.72 -6.76 4.25
CA THR A 125 27.58 -8.22 4.18
C THR A 125 26.12 -8.70 4.11
N MET A 126 25.18 -7.86 4.55
CA MET A 126 23.74 -8.14 4.53
C MET A 126 23.04 -7.64 3.26
N ALA A 127 23.68 -6.84 2.42
CA ALA A 127 23.01 -6.16 1.29
C ALA A 127 22.55 -7.12 0.17
N GLY A 128 23.35 -8.16 -0.14
CA GLY A 128 23.05 -9.11 -1.23
C GLY A 128 21.94 -10.10 -0.88
N ASN A 129 21.36 -10.75 -1.90
CA ASN A 129 20.26 -11.72 -1.69
C ASN A 129 20.62 -12.88 -0.73
N LYS A 130 21.87 -13.37 -0.79
CA LYS A 130 22.39 -14.41 0.11
C LYS A 130 22.77 -13.86 1.49
N GLY A 131 22.80 -12.55 1.67
CA GLY A 131 23.14 -11.89 2.92
C GLY A 131 22.22 -12.25 4.09
N ALA A 132 21.02 -12.79 3.83
CA ALA A 132 20.11 -13.21 4.88
C ALA A 132 20.72 -14.25 5.86
N SER A 133 21.60 -15.13 5.38
CA SER A 133 22.31 -16.08 6.24
C SER A 133 23.43 -15.45 7.07
N ASN A 134 23.93 -14.26 6.68
CA ASN A 134 25.03 -13.59 7.36
C ASN A 134 24.63 -12.99 8.71
N ILE A 135 23.34 -13.06 9.09
CA ILE A 135 22.89 -12.65 10.42
C ILE A 135 23.67 -13.30 11.56
N LEU A 136 24.23 -14.49 11.35
CA LEU A 136 25.04 -15.20 12.33
C LEU A 136 26.42 -14.56 12.55
N SER A 137 26.90 -13.79 11.58
CA SER A 137 28.22 -13.13 11.63
C SER A 137 28.12 -11.67 12.11
N ILE A 138 26.92 -11.14 12.28
CA ILE A 138 26.70 -9.78 12.77
C ILE A 138 26.90 -9.75 14.28
N SER A 139 27.70 -8.80 14.74
CA SER A 139 27.97 -8.64 16.17
C SER A 139 26.74 -8.14 16.93
N ASP A 140 26.64 -8.52 18.20
CA ASP A 140 25.54 -8.04 19.04
C ASP A 140 25.57 -6.50 19.22
N GLU A 141 26.74 -5.87 19.08
CA GLU A 141 26.88 -4.40 19.08
C GLU A 141 26.22 -3.78 17.84
N GLU A 142 26.41 -4.34 16.65
CA GLU A 142 25.79 -3.86 15.41
C GLU A 142 24.27 -4.04 15.44
N LEU A 143 23.79 -5.21 15.91
CA LEU A 143 22.37 -5.48 16.12
C LEU A 143 21.76 -4.50 17.13
N GLY A 144 22.47 -4.23 18.23
CA GLY A 144 22.08 -3.26 19.25
C GLY A 144 21.90 -1.86 18.67
N LYS A 145 22.85 -1.38 17.85
CA LYS A 145 22.75 -0.08 17.20
C LYS A 145 21.49 0.07 16.34
N ILE A 146 21.15 -0.97 15.58
CA ILE A 146 19.93 -0.97 14.75
C ILE A 146 18.67 -0.98 15.62
N LYS A 147 18.65 -1.82 16.65
CA LYS A 147 17.57 -1.88 17.62
C LYS A 147 17.36 -0.52 18.28
N ASP A 148 18.43 0.12 18.76
CA ASP A 148 18.40 1.41 19.44
C ASP A 148 17.84 2.51 18.53
N GLN A 149 18.23 2.56 17.26
CA GLN A 149 17.68 3.52 16.28
C GLN A 149 16.18 3.37 16.11
N ILE A 150 15.67 2.13 16.06
CA ILE A 150 14.23 1.87 15.95
C ILE A 150 13.52 2.28 17.24
N LEU A 151 14.07 1.88 18.38
CA LEU A 151 13.46 2.15 19.69
C LEU A 151 13.48 3.64 20.06
N GLU A 152 14.52 4.37 19.67
CA GLU A 152 14.56 5.82 19.81
C GLU A 152 13.37 6.48 19.09
N ARG A 153 13.11 6.05 17.86
CA ARG A 153 11.95 6.57 17.11
C ARG A 153 10.62 6.20 17.75
N ILE A 154 10.52 4.98 18.25
CA ILE A 154 9.31 4.50 18.96
C ILE A 154 9.08 5.29 20.24
N SER A 155 10.13 5.59 20.99
CA SER A 155 10.04 6.36 22.24
C SER A 155 9.44 7.75 22.04
N ILE A 156 9.68 8.35 20.88
CA ILE A 156 9.13 9.67 20.52
C ILE A 156 7.69 9.58 20.04
N VAL A 157 7.38 8.60 19.18
CA VAL A 157 6.11 8.54 18.45
C VAL A 157 5.04 7.75 19.21
N ALA A 158 5.45 6.69 19.91
CA ALA A 158 4.56 5.76 20.60
C ALA A 158 5.23 5.17 21.85
N PRO A 159 5.53 5.99 22.89
CA PRO A 159 6.30 5.55 24.06
C PRO A 159 5.69 4.34 24.77
N MET A 160 4.37 4.19 24.75
CA MET A 160 3.66 3.03 25.32
C MET A 160 3.98 1.70 24.63
N ALA A 161 4.52 1.75 23.40
CA ALA A 161 4.86 0.55 22.62
C ALA A 161 6.34 0.15 22.77
N TYR A 162 7.14 0.93 23.52
CA TYR A 162 8.60 0.77 23.58
C TYR A 162 9.03 -0.64 24.03
N GLU A 163 8.58 -1.07 25.21
CA GLU A 163 8.94 -2.37 25.78
C GLU A 163 8.51 -3.53 24.86
N SER A 164 7.23 -3.53 24.45
CA SER A 164 6.70 -4.58 23.59
C SER A 164 7.37 -4.60 22.21
N ALA A 165 7.78 -3.46 21.66
CA ALA A 165 8.53 -3.42 20.41
C ALA A 165 9.97 -3.92 20.57
N SER A 166 10.59 -3.67 21.72
CA SER A 166 11.91 -4.23 22.06
C SER A 166 11.87 -5.74 22.08
N ASP A 167 10.87 -6.31 22.76
CA ASP A 167 10.68 -7.77 22.83
C ASP A 167 10.40 -8.38 21.46
N ASP A 168 9.56 -7.72 20.63
CA ASP A 168 9.25 -8.17 19.28
C ASP A 168 10.52 -8.21 18.40
N ILE A 169 11.42 -7.21 18.52
CA ILE A 169 12.70 -7.18 17.78
C ILE A 169 13.62 -8.31 18.23
N ASP A 170 13.78 -8.52 19.52
CA ASP A 170 14.63 -9.57 20.07
C ASP A 170 14.13 -10.96 19.66
N ALA A 171 12.83 -11.20 19.75
CA ALA A 171 12.21 -12.45 19.33
C ALA A 171 12.44 -12.70 17.83
N PHE A 172 12.27 -11.66 17.00
CA PHE A 172 12.52 -11.77 15.56
C PHE A 172 13.99 -12.10 15.24
N ILE A 173 14.94 -11.39 15.84
CA ILE A 173 16.38 -11.62 15.63
C ILE A 173 16.77 -13.02 16.10
N SER A 174 16.27 -13.46 17.24
CA SER A 174 16.48 -14.82 17.76
C SER A 174 15.99 -15.89 16.78
N THR A 175 14.75 -15.77 16.34
CA THR A 175 14.16 -16.69 15.36
C THR A 175 14.95 -16.69 14.06
N TRP A 176 15.34 -15.51 13.56
CA TRP A 176 16.15 -15.42 12.34
C TRP A 176 17.51 -16.12 12.49
N LYS A 177 18.21 -15.90 13.60
CA LYS A 177 19.49 -16.59 13.91
C LYS A 177 19.30 -18.11 14.01
N GLU A 178 18.19 -18.61 14.58
CA GLU A 178 17.89 -20.03 14.66
C GLU A 178 17.72 -20.67 13.29
N ILE A 179 16.86 -20.10 12.44
CA ILE A 179 16.62 -20.60 11.10
C ILE A 179 17.90 -20.56 10.25
N ALA A 180 18.70 -19.50 10.39
CA ALA A 180 19.96 -19.34 9.64
C ALA A 180 21.03 -20.38 10.00
N LYS A 181 20.93 -21.08 11.16
CA LYS A 181 21.84 -22.19 11.52
C LYS A 181 21.56 -23.45 10.71
N ASP A 182 20.29 -23.68 10.41
CA ASP A 182 19.84 -24.94 9.81
C ASP A 182 19.65 -24.81 8.29
N GLU A 183 19.40 -23.59 7.78
CA GLU A 183 19.05 -23.33 6.39
C GLU A 183 19.85 -22.18 5.77
N ASN A 184 20.12 -22.28 4.47
CA ASN A 184 20.63 -21.16 3.69
C ASN A 184 19.47 -20.20 3.36
N LEU A 185 19.52 -19.00 3.93
CA LEU A 185 18.47 -18.01 3.77
C LEU A 185 18.74 -17.05 2.62
N TYR A 186 17.65 -16.67 1.94
CA TYR A 186 17.64 -15.69 0.86
C TYR A 186 16.52 -14.67 1.13
N TYR A 187 16.74 -13.42 0.79
CA TYR A 187 15.67 -12.41 0.91
C TYR A 187 14.57 -12.63 -0.11
N PHE A 188 14.88 -13.17 -1.27
CA PHE A 188 13.91 -13.52 -2.30
C PHE A 188 14.38 -14.72 -3.12
N VAL A 189 13.41 -15.50 -3.59
CA VAL A 189 13.66 -16.65 -4.49
C VAL A 189 13.49 -16.15 -5.93
N THR A 190 14.56 -16.23 -6.73
CA THR A 190 14.47 -15.99 -8.17
C THR A 190 13.91 -17.24 -8.84
N ASN A 191 12.70 -17.15 -9.43
CA ASN A 191 12.14 -18.22 -10.27
C ASN A 191 12.94 -18.35 -11.58
N THR A 192 14.16 -18.90 -11.50
CA THR A 192 14.98 -19.17 -12.69
C THR A 192 14.89 -20.64 -13.12
N GLU A 193 14.03 -21.45 -12.53
CA GLU A 193 13.96 -22.89 -12.82
C GLU A 193 12.73 -23.36 -13.63
N ASN A 194 11.90 -22.47 -14.15
CA ASN A 194 10.74 -22.87 -14.97
C ASN A 194 10.94 -22.68 -16.49
N ASN A 195 12.18 -22.76 -16.99
CA ASN A 195 12.48 -22.88 -18.42
C ASN A 195 13.53 -23.97 -18.65
N LYS A 196 13.11 -25.24 -18.48
CA LYS A 196 13.67 -26.38 -19.20
C LYS A 196 12.54 -27.35 -19.58
#